data_9369f47472b900460aec0abf68bb7b08
#
_entry.id   9369f47472b900460aec0abf68bb7b08
#
_cell.length_a   1.000
_cell.length_b   1.000
_cell.length_c   1.000
_cell.angle_alpha   90.00
_cell.angle_beta   90.00
_cell.angle_gamma   90.00
#
_symmetry.space_group_name_H-M   'P 1'
#
loop_
_entity.id
_entity.type
_entity.pdbx_description
1 polymer ?
#
loop_
_entity_poly.entity_id
_entity_poly.type
_entity_poly.pdbx_seq_one_letter_code
_entity_poly.pdbx_strand_id
1 'polypeptide(L)'
;MGYNQLMRELHKPLTKKELSKIHETLPERLDYLMRLHALTNKALAEILCCSESAISGYRTGRRTPDYLIICNLCTVLGVTPDYLLGFIDEICPTHNXLCDIYKAFRYHFTTITGRCHNCHIX
;
A
#
# COMPACT_ATOMS: atom_id res chain seq x y z
N MET A 1 28.98 -24.98 -8.21
CA MET A 1 29.17 -23.71 -8.38
C MET A 1 27.91 -22.89 -8.43
N GLY A 2 26.92 -23.29 -9.08
CA GLY A 2 25.78 -22.49 -9.31
C GLY A 2 25.13 -21.89 -8.06
N TYR A 3 24.93 -22.69 -7.06
CA TYR A 3 24.21 -22.22 -5.89
C TYR A 3 24.95 -21.10 -5.15
N ASN A 4 26.23 -21.33 -4.87
CA ASN A 4 27.00 -20.32 -4.17
C ASN A 4 27.17 -19.06 -4.99
N GLN A 5 27.31 -19.23 -6.28
CA GLN A 5 27.45 -18.10 -7.14
C GLN A 5 26.16 -17.31 -7.24
N LEU A 6 25.04 -18.00 -7.29
CA LEU A 6 23.73 -17.34 -7.29
C LEU A 6 23.53 -16.55 -6.01
N MET A 7 23.92 -17.13 -4.88
CA MET A 7 23.75 -16.45 -3.61
C MET A 7 24.56 -15.17 -3.55
N ARG A 8 25.72 -15.18 -4.18
CA ARG A 8 26.56 -13.99 -4.18
C ARG A 8 25.98 -12.88 -5.03
N GLU A 9 25.22 -13.24 -6.05
CA GLU A 9 24.64 -12.24 -6.94
C GLU A 9 23.36 -11.67 -6.42
N LEU A 10 22.78 -12.26 -5.39
CA LEU A 10 21.57 -11.71 -4.80
C LEU A 10 21.91 -10.52 -3.92
N HIS A 11 20.96 -9.62 -3.84
CA HIS A 11 21.11 -8.48 -2.94
C HIS A 11 20.82 -8.94 -1.52
N LYS A 12 21.41 -8.25 -0.58
CA LYS A 12 21.21 -8.58 0.81
C LYS A 12 19.81 -8.19 1.26
N PRO A 13 19.24 -8.94 2.18
CA PRO A 13 17.94 -8.55 2.72
C PRO A 13 18.05 -7.29 3.55
N LEU A 14 16.91 -6.67 3.79
CA LEU A 14 16.87 -5.44 4.57
C LEU A 14 17.32 -5.69 5.99
N THR A 15 18.03 -4.73 6.53
CA THR A 15 18.48 -4.83 7.92
C THR A 15 17.30 -4.51 8.84
N LYS A 16 17.49 -4.81 10.11
CA LYS A 16 16.49 -4.54 11.11
C LYS A 16 16.15 -3.07 11.16
N LYS A 17 17.17 -2.23 10.98
CA LYS A 17 16.97 -0.78 11.01
C LYS A 17 16.09 -0.33 9.85
N GLU A 18 16.35 -0.89 8.69
CA GLU A 18 15.56 -0.53 7.50
C GLU A 18 14.12 -1.01 7.63
N LEU A 19 13.93 -2.19 8.20
CA LEU A 19 12.58 -2.69 8.42
C LEU A 19 11.83 -1.83 9.44
N SER A 20 12.53 -1.37 10.46
CA SER A 20 11.91 -0.46 11.43
C SER A 20 11.46 0.82 10.78
N LYS A 21 12.26 1.32 9.85
CA LYS A 21 11.90 2.54 9.17
C LYS A 21 10.63 2.37 8.36
N ILE A 22 10.47 1.23 7.72
CA ILE A 22 9.24 0.95 6.99
C ILE A 22 8.06 0.92 7.95
N HIS A 23 8.26 0.33 9.10
CA HIS A 23 7.22 0.27 10.14
C HIS A 23 6.76 1.65 10.56
N GLU A 24 7.69 2.62 10.57
CA GLU A 24 7.35 3.98 10.95
C GLU A 24 6.73 4.76 9.81
N THR A 25 7.21 4.51 8.61
CA THR A 25 6.79 5.27 7.44
C THR A 25 5.37 4.98 7.01
N LEU A 26 4.99 3.71 7.04
CA LEU A 26 3.67 3.32 6.55
C LEU A 26 2.54 4.03 7.29
N PRO A 27 2.53 4.05 8.63
CA PRO A 27 1.46 4.74 9.34
C PRO A 27 1.42 6.23 9.01
N GLU A 28 2.57 6.86 8.92
CA GLU A 28 2.65 8.29 8.61
C GLU A 28 2.05 8.59 7.25
N ARG A 29 2.43 7.79 6.26
CA ARG A 29 1.95 8.03 4.90
C ARG A 29 0.49 7.69 4.76
N LEU A 30 0.03 6.64 5.44
CA LEU A 30 -1.38 6.31 5.43
C LEU A 30 -2.20 7.45 6.02
N ASP A 31 -1.75 7.98 7.13
CA ASP A 31 -2.46 9.08 7.77
C ASP A 31 -2.50 10.30 6.85
N TYR A 32 -1.38 10.61 6.23
CA TYR A 32 -1.31 11.73 5.30
C TYR A 32 -2.27 11.55 4.13
N LEU A 33 -2.29 10.36 3.55
CA LEU A 33 -3.15 10.10 2.40
C LEU A 33 -4.62 10.14 2.77
N MET A 34 -4.96 9.64 3.95
CA MET A 34 -6.35 9.70 4.38
C MET A 34 -6.79 11.14 4.58
N ARG A 35 -5.92 11.97 5.12
CA ARG A 35 -6.25 13.39 5.27
C ARG A 35 -6.36 14.06 3.92
N LEU A 36 -5.46 13.71 3.02
CA LEU A 36 -5.47 14.29 1.68
C LEU A 36 -6.77 14.00 0.96
N HIS A 37 -7.29 12.80 1.13
CA HIS A 37 -8.54 12.39 0.49
C HIS A 37 -9.77 12.60 1.38
N ALA A 38 -9.58 13.23 2.52
CA ALA A 38 -10.66 13.49 3.47
C ALA A 38 -11.42 12.23 3.86
N LEU A 39 -10.67 11.15 4.11
CA LEU A 39 -11.27 9.88 4.50
C LEU A 39 -11.24 9.70 6.00
N THR A 40 -12.36 9.30 6.55
CA THR A 40 -12.42 8.95 7.96
C THR A 40 -12.09 7.47 8.13
N ASN A 41 -11.81 7.07 9.36
CA ASN A 41 -11.57 5.66 9.64
C ASN A 41 -12.78 4.82 9.23
N LYS A 42 -13.95 5.32 9.51
CA LYS A 42 -15.18 4.61 9.18
C LYS A 42 -15.32 4.43 7.67
N ALA A 43 -15.08 5.50 6.91
CA ALA A 43 -15.22 5.45 5.47
C ALA A 43 -14.25 4.44 4.86
N LEU A 44 -13.00 4.51 5.27
CA LEU A 44 -12.01 3.60 4.71
C LEU A 44 -12.29 2.16 5.13
N ALA A 45 -12.72 1.98 6.37
CA ALA A 45 -13.06 0.64 6.84
C ALA A 45 -14.18 0.03 6.01
N GLU A 46 -15.16 0.83 5.65
CA GLU A 46 -16.25 0.34 4.82
C GLU A 46 -15.76 -0.03 3.43
N ILE A 47 -14.90 0.79 2.86
CA ILE A 47 -14.36 0.52 1.54
C ILE A 47 -13.54 -0.77 1.55
N LEU A 48 -12.75 -0.98 2.57
CA LEU A 48 -11.87 -2.15 2.66
C LEU A 48 -12.57 -3.37 3.29
N CYS A 49 -13.78 -3.19 3.76
CA CYS A 49 -14.54 -4.26 4.43
C CYS A 49 -13.80 -4.79 5.65
N CYS A 50 -13.34 -3.87 6.47
CA CYS A 50 -12.69 -4.23 7.71
C CYS A 50 -13.21 -3.33 8.82
N SER A 51 -12.67 -3.47 10.02
CA SER A 51 -13.17 -2.71 11.15
C SER A 51 -12.48 -1.35 11.25
N GLU A 52 -13.17 -0.40 11.87
CA GLU A 52 -12.58 0.90 12.12
C GLU A 52 -11.36 0.76 13.03
N SER A 53 -11.44 -0.19 13.95
CA SER A 53 -10.33 -0.44 14.86
C SER A 53 -9.08 -0.86 14.11
N ALA A 54 -9.25 -1.66 13.05
CA ALA A 54 -8.13 -2.06 12.23
C ALA A 54 -7.49 -0.84 11.54
N ILE A 55 -8.34 0.03 10.99
CA ILE A 55 -7.81 1.22 10.31
C ILE A 55 -7.08 2.11 11.32
N SER A 56 -7.66 2.30 12.49
CA SER A 56 -7.01 3.08 13.53
C SER A 56 -5.66 2.48 13.90
N GLY A 57 -5.60 1.17 14.00
CA GLY A 57 -4.34 0.49 14.31
C GLY A 57 -3.30 0.69 13.23
N TYR A 58 -3.71 0.65 11.97
CA TYR A 58 -2.78 0.88 10.87
C TYR A 58 -2.26 2.31 10.88
N ARG A 59 -3.12 3.27 11.18
CA ARG A 59 -2.73 4.68 11.18
C ARG A 59 -1.78 5.03 12.32
N THR A 60 -1.89 4.33 13.42
CA THR A 60 -1.06 4.63 14.58
C THR A 60 0.18 3.74 14.69
N GLY A 61 0.26 2.74 13.84
CA GLY A 61 1.38 1.81 13.88
C GLY A 61 1.20 0.69 14.89
N ARG A 62 0.04 0.63 15.52
CA ARG A 62 -0.25 -0.42 16.49
C ARG A 62 -0.45 -1.77 15.81
N ARG A 63 -0.94 -1.76 14.59
CA ARG A 63 -1.16 -2.96 13.80
C ARG A 63 -0.48 -2.81 12.46
N THR A 64 -0.04 -3.93 11.91
CA THR A 64 0.61 -3.96 10.61
C THR A 64 -0.34 -4.56 9.59
N PRO A 65 -0.66 -3.84 8.52
CA PRO A 65 -1.53 -4.42 7.51
C PRO A 65 -0.80 -5.54 6.78
N ASP A 66 -1.54 -6.58 6.41
CA ASP A 66 -0.93 -7.65 5.62
C ASP A 66 -0.88 -7.21 4.16
N TYR A 67 -0.31 -8.06 3.30
CA TYR A 67 -0.09 -7.63 1.94
C TYR A 67 -1.38 -7.40 1.17
N LEU A 68 -2.43 -8.11 1.50
CA LEU A 68 -3.71 -7.89 0.83
C LEU A 68 -4.31 -6.54 1.18
N ILE A 69 -4.19 -6.17 2.44
CA ILE A 69 -4.64 -4.85 2.88
C ILE A 69 -3.80 -3.77 2.22
N ILE A 70 -2.52 -3.98 2.11
CA ILE A 70 -1.64 -3.01 1.46
C ILE A 70 -2.04 -2.83 -0.01
N CYS A 71 -2.33 -3.91 -0.71
CA CYS A 71 -2.78 -3.82 -2.08
C CYS A 71 -4.06 -3.01 -2.19
N ASN A 72 -5.00 -3.26 -1.30
CA ASN A 72 -6.26 -2.54 -1.32
C ASN A 72 -6.08 -1.07 -0.97
N LEU A 73 -5.23 -0.79 0.02
CA LEU A 73 -4.95 0.59 0.39
C LEU A 73 -4.36 1.35 -0.78
N CYS A 74 -3.40 0.75 -1.45
CA CYS A 74 -2.76 1.40 -2.59
C CYS A 74 -3.75 1.65 -3.71
N THR A 75 -4.61 0.69 -3.95
CA THR A 75 -5.61 0.83 -5.00
C THR A 75 -6.60 1.95 -4.69
N VAL A 76 -7.10 1.95 -3.47
CA VAL A 76 -8.09 2.95 -3.06
C VAL A 76 -7.49 4.34 -3.01
N LEU A 77 -6.29 4.45 -2.47
CA LEU A 77 -5.65 5.75 -2.29
C LEU A 77 -4.90 6.24 -3.53
N GLY A 78 -4.76 5.37 -4.52
CA GLY A 78 -4.14 5.78 -5.78
C GLY A 78 -2.63 5.95 -5.70
N VAL A 79 -1.98 5.14 -4.88
CA VAL A 79 -0.52 5.21 -4.75
C VAL A 79 0.07 3.83 -4.96
N THR A 80 1.37 3.80 -5.13
CA THR A 80 2.07 2.51 -5.28
C THR A 80 2.49 2.01 -3.91
N PRO A 81 2.66 0.69 -3.77
CA PRO A 81 3.19 0.16 -2.52
C PRO A 81 4.58 0.71 -2.19
N ASP A 82 5.37 1.01 -3.22
CA ASP A 82 6.69 1.59 -3.02
C ASP A 82 6.60 2.88 -2.23
N TYR A 83 5.64 3.73 -2.57
CA TYR A 83 5.46 4.98 -1.86
C TYR A 83 4.96 4.72 -0.45
N LEU A 84 3.95 3.88 -0.34
CA LEU A 84 3.33 3.64 0.96
C LEU A 84 4.33 3.05 1.95
N LEU A 85 5.21 2.17 1.47
CA LEU A 85 6.20 1.54 2.33
C LEU A 85 7.47 2.36 2.51
N GLY A 86 7.61 3.42 1.75
CA GLY A 86 8.72 4.31 1.94
C GLY A 86 9.93 4.08 1.05
N PHE A 87 9.78 3.22 0.03
CA PHE A 87 10.90 2.98 -0.87
C PHE A 87 11.11 4.14 -1.83
N ILE A 88 10.07 4.87 -2.14
CA ILE A 88 10.18 6.09 -2.94
C ILE A 88 9.41 7.20 -2.25
N ASP A 89 9.74 8.43 -2.58
CA ASP A 89 9.15 9.59 -1.91
C ASP A 89 8.08 10.29 -2.72
N GLU A 90 7.88 9.87 -3.95
CA GLU A 90 6.87 10.48 -4.80
C GLU A 90 5.64 9.60 -4.85
N ILE A 91 4.48 10.22 -4.77
CA ILE A 91 3.24 9.47 -4.74
C ILE A 91 3.05 8.66 -6.00
N CYS A 92 3.19 9.30 -7.13
CA CYS A 92 3.01 8.61 -8.39
C CYS A 92 3.85 9.30 -9.44
N PRO A 93 4.91 8.66 -9.90
CA PRO A 93 5.73 9.29 -10.94
C PRO A 93 4.90 9.50 -12.19
N THR A 94 4.84 10.70 -12.64
CA THR A 94 4.09 11.01 -13.84
C THR A 94 4.85 10.55 -15.06
N HIS A 95 4.14 10.25 -16.09
CA HIS A 95 4.73 9.83 -17.37
C HIS A 95 5.61 8.60 -17.23
N ASN A 96 5.22 7.75 -16.34
CA ASN A 96 5.97 6.53 -16.15
C ASN A 96 5.06 5.33 -16.45
N UNK A 97 5.55 4.59 -17.12
CA UNK A 97 4.93 3.57 -17.41
C UNK A 97 4.41 2.85 -16.40
N LEU A 98 5.20 2.64 -15.52
CA LEU A 98 4.80 1.90 -14.35
C LEU A 98 3.49 2.43 -13.78
N CYS A 99 3.35 3.73 -13.79
CA CYS A 99 2.13 4.36 -13.32
C CYS A 99 0.94 3.94 -14.17
N ASP A 100 1.14 3.90 -15.48
CA ASP A 100 0.07 3.48 -16.38
C ASP A 100 -0.29 2.02 -16.16
N ILE A 101 0.71 1.19 -15.95
CA ILE A 101 0.47 -0.22 -15.68
C ILE A 101 -0.30 -0.38 -14.37
N TYR A 102 0.07 0.40 -13.37
CA TYR A 102 -0.58 0.34 -12.08
C TYR A 102 -2.04 0.76 -12.17
N LYS A 103 -2.32 1.79 -12.96
CA LYS A 103 -3.68 2.24 -13.16
C LYS A 103 -4.51 1.18 -13.86
N ALA A 104 -3.93 0.51 -14.83
CA ALA A 104 -4.61 -0.56 -15.53
C ALA A 104 -4.93 -1.72 -14.59
N PHE A 105 -3.97 -2.05 -13.74
CA PHE A 105 -4.16 -3.12 -12.78
C PHE A 105 -5.28 -2.77 -11.80
N ARG A 106 -5.31 -1.53 -11.34
CA ARG A 106 -6.34 -1.05 -10.45
C ARG A 106 -7.72 -1.22 -11.05
N TYR A 107 -7.85 -0.79 -12.31
CA TYR A 107 -9.12 -0.88 -13.00
C TYR A 107 -9.54 -2.34 -13.15
N HIS A 108 -8.60 -3.18 -13.53
CA HIS A 108 -8.85 -4.59 -13.72
C HIS A 108 -9.28 -5.26 -12.40
N PHE A 109 -8.62 -4.89 -11.33
CA PHE A 109 -8.92 -5.45 -10.03
C PHE A 109 -10.35 -5.12 -9.59
N THR A 110 -10.75 -3.87 -9.73
CA THR A 110 -12.10 -3.48 -9.36
C THR A 110 -13.14 -4.15 -10.24
N THR A 111 -12.81 -4.34 -11.51
CA THR A 111 -13.71 -5.00 -12.42
C THR A 111 -13.92 -6.46 -12.03
N ILE A 112 -12.83 -7.12 -11.66
CA ILE A 112 -12.93 -8.53 -11.28
C ILE A 112 -13.71 -8.71 -10.00
N THR A 113 -13.41 -7.92 -8.98
CA THR A 113 -14.07 -8.09 -7.70
C THR A 113 -15.51 -7.60 -7.71
N GLY A 114 -15.80 -6.61 -8.48
CA GLY A 114 -17.14 -6.05 -8.53
C GLY A 114 -17.56 -5.43 -7.23
N ARG A 115 -17.33 -6.12 -6.16
CA ARG A 115 -17.69 -5.67 -4.86
C ARG A 115 -16.94 -4.42 -4.46
N CYS A 116 -15.66 -4.41 -4.76
CA CYS A 116 -14.88 -3.23 -4.51
C CYS A 116 -15.38 -2.07 -5.33
N HIS A 117 -15.82 -2.35 -6.53
CA HIS A 117 -16.36 -1.34 -7.38
C HIS A 117 -17.59 -0.73 -6.74
N ASN A 118 -18.42 -1.55 -6.17
CA ASN A 118 -19.62 -1.07 -5.50
C ASN A 118 -19.26 -0.27 -4.27
N CYS A 119 -18.28 -0.71 -3.54
CA CYS A 119 -17.85 0.02 -2.37
C CYS A 119 -17.30 1.36 -2.76
N HIS A 120 -16.58 1.39 -3.85
CA HIS A 120 -16.04 2.61 -4.32
C HIS A 120 -17.07 3.58 -4.67
N ILE A 121 -18.07 3.16 -5.35
CA ILE A 121 -19.12 4.00 -5.78
C ILE A 121 -19.90 4.50 -4.63
N UNK A 122 -19.85 3.55 -3.95
CA UNK A 122 -20.73 3.97 -2.99
C UNK A 122 -20.56 4.67 -2.26
#